data_78621ac4e94188fc7fec318f03128946
#
_entry.id   78621ac4e94188fc7fec318f03128946
#
_cell.length_a   1.000
_cell.length_b   1.000
_cell.length_c   1.000
_cell.angle_alpha   90.00
_cell.angle_beta   90.00
_cell.angle_gamma   90.00
#
_symmetry.space_group_name_H-M   'P 1'
#
loop_
_entity.id
_entity.type
_entity.pdbx_description
1 polymer ?
#
loop_
_entity_poly.entity_id
_entity_poly.type
_entity_poly.pdbx_seq_one_letter_code
_entity_poly.pdbx_strand_id
1 'polypeptide(L)'
;MKKTTIALLFAVLFLVLTGCSDKSSDGEKSTADTGKEGTKEIIIGVDDKFAPMGFRDDKNNLVGFDIDMATAAAEHMGATAKFQPIDWKTKETELSSGRIDLIWNGYTITKERQEKVLFTKPYLDNNQVVVTLVDSDVKAIEDLDGKTVGVQALSSAGPALESHPIHEKIKNITEFADNVLALTDLKTGRLDAVVLDEVVIDYYMTTEEGVFTKLDGSLAVEEYGVGVKKGNEKLLEKLQKALDTMNEDGTSAEISTEWFGEDKVLR
;
A
#
# COMPACT_ATOMS: atom_id res chain seq x y z
N MET A 1 3.22 63.88 14.97
CA MET A 1 2.20 64.87 15.48
C MET A 1 0.88 64.15 15.58
N LYS A 2 0.31 64.22 16.81
CA LYS A 2 -1.09 63.97 17.28
C LYS A 2 -1.56 62.49 17.14
N LYS A 3 -1.51 61.59 18.16
CA LYS A 3 -2.28 61.48 19.40
C LYS A 3 -3.82 61.70 19.22
N THR A 4 -4.61 60.67 19.41
CA THR A 4 -5.77 60.76 20.31
C THR A 4 -6.27 59.38 20.71
N THR A 5 -6.20 59.14 22.01
CA THR A 5 -6.79 58.08 22.82
C THR A 5 -8.24 58.46 23.16
N ILE A 6 -9.16 57.51 23.21
CA ILE A 6 -10.37 57.61 24.03
C ILE A 6 -10.73 56.22 24.57
N ALA A 7 -10.69 56.08 25.87
CA ALA A 7 -11.25 55.01 26.68
C ALA A 7 -12.59 55.48 27.29
N LEU A 8 -13.47 54.57 27.67
CA LEU A 8 -14.44 54.60 28.79
C LEU A 8 -15.46 53.49 28.54
N LEU A 9 -15.64 52.52 29.36
CA LEU A 9 -15.99 52.31 30.78
C LEU A 9 -17.50 52.06 30.99
N PHE A 10 -17.79 51.03 31.79
CA PHE A 10 -19.02 50.70 32.56
C PHE A 10 -20.16 49.96 31.81
N ALA A 11 -20.83 48.97 32.35
CA ALA A 11 -21.19 48.64 33.73
C ALA A 11 -21.56 47.17 33.91
N VAL A 12 -21.29 46.67 35.08
CA VAL A 12 -21.72 45.45 35.75
C VAL A 12 -23.24 45.51 36.05
N LEU A 13 -23.97 44.38 35.85
CA LEU A 13 -25.19 44.13 36.59
C LEU A 13 -25.31 42.67 36.99
N PHE A 14 -25.06 42.39 38.25
CA PHE A 14 -25.40 41.18 39.00
C PHE A 14 -26.90 41.13 39.25
N LEU A 15 -27.54 39.99 38.98
CA LEU A 15 -28.77 39.65 39.64
C LEU A 15 -28.75 38.15 39.96
N VAL A 16 -28.59 37.88 41.24
CA VAL A 16 -28.78 36.57 41.88
C VAL A 16 -30.25 36.49 42.25
N LEU A 17 -30.90 35.40 41.90
CA LEU A 17 -32.15 34.98 42.58
C LEU A 17 -32.10 33.46 42.78
N THR A 18 -31.97 33.11 44.02
CA THR A 18 -32.18 31.78 44.60
C THR A 18 -33.66 31.44 44.63
N GLY A 19 -33.97 30.19 44.35
CA GLY A 19 -35.29 29.61 44.55
C GLY A 19 -35.21 28.10 44.60
N CYS A 20 -35.31 27.52 45.79
CA CYS A 20 -35.39 26.09 46.09
C CYS A 20 -36.78 25.52 45.97
N SER A 21 -36.81 24.17 45.84
CA SER A 21 -37.90 23.23 46.25
C SER A 21 -39.07 23.05 45.26
N ASP A 22 -39.55 21.90 44.86
CA ASP A 22 -39.73 20.56 45.44
C ASP A 22 -40.18 19.55 44.36
N LYS A 23 -39.78 18.31 44.55
CA LYS A 23 -40.37 16.99 44.26
C LYS A 23 -41.41 16.74 43.15
N SER A 24 -41.06 15.68 42.43
CA SER A 24 -41.85 14.48 42.03
C SER A 24 -42.32 14.38 40.59
N SER A 25 -41.89 13.34 40.02
CA SER A 25 -42.49 12.24 39.25
C SER A 25 -42.12 12.14 37.77
N ASP A 26 -41.54 11.01 37.51
CA ASP A 26 -41.59 10.13 36.33
C ASP A 26 -41.93 10.75 34.96
N GLY A 27 -40.91 10.63 34.11
CA GLY A 27 -41.05 10.80 32.68
C GLY A 27 -39.71 10.47 32.01
N GLU A 28 -39.41 9.15 31.87
CA GLU A 28 -38.38 8.68 30.97
C GLU A 28 -38.60 9.25 29.57
N LYS A 29 -37.90 10.30 29.23
CA LYS A 29 -37.67 10.67 27.84
C LYS A 29 -36.26 10.14 27.48
N SER A 30 -36.21 8.89 27.03
CA SER A 30 -35.14 8.36 26.25
C SER A 30 -34.93 9.29 25.06
N THR A 31 -34.00 10.22 25.18
CA THR A 31 -33.37 10.84 24.00
C THR A 31 -32.46 9.78 23.40
N ALA A 32 -33.00 9.05 22.41
CA ALA A 32 -32.16 8.31 21.51
C ALA A 32 -31.21 9.32 20.87
N ASP A 33 -30.02 9.37 21.40
CA ASP A 33 -28.87 9.96 20.73
C ASP A 33 -28.57 9.06 19.50
N THR A 34 -29.21 9.40 18.37
CA THR A 34 -28.84 8.91 17.07
C THR A 34 -27.54 9.60 16.67
N GLY A 35 -26.48 9.38 17.46
CA GLY A 35 -25.14 9.62 17.01
C GLY A 35 -24.93 8.76 15.77
N LYS A 36 -24.82 9.38 14.60
CA LYS A 36 -24.21 8.75 13.44
C LYS A 36 -22.82 8.31 13.91
N GLU A 37 -22.64 7.03 14.24
CA GLU A 37 -21.32 6.44 14.31
C GLU A 37 -20.69 6.73 12.95
N GLY A 38 -19.71 7.64 12.91
CA GLY A 38 -18.92 7.90 11.74
C GLY A 38 -18.29 6.58 11.32
N THR A 39 -18.46 6.21 10.07
CA THR A 39 -17.86 4.99 9.52
C THR A 39 -16.37 4.99 9.89
N LYS A 40 -15.89 3.94 10.51
CA LYS A 40 -14.49 3.85 10.94
C LYS A 40 -13.59 3.88 9.71
N GLU A 41 -12.69 4.85 9.61
CA GLU A 41 -11.66 4.87 8.56
C GLU A 41 -10.56 3.83 8.88
N ILE A 42 -10.03 3.19 7.83
CA ILE A 42 -8.82 2.35 7.87
C ILE A 42 -7.81 3.01 6.95
N ILE A 43 -6.67 3.41 7.50
CA ILE A 43 -5.61 4.09 6.76
C ILE A 43 -4.66 3.05 6.18
N ILE A 44 -4.54 3.03 4.86
CA ILE A 44 -3.80 2.03 4.09
C ILE A 44 -2.60 2.69 3.42
N GLY A 45 -1.40 2.26 3.77
CA GLY A 45 -0.15 2.73 3.16
C GLY A 45 0.06 2.05 1.80
N VAL A 46 0.30 2.85 0.78
CA VAL A 46 0.51 2.41 -0.61
C VAL A 46 1.72 3.11 -1.24
N ASP A 47 2.38 2.42 -2.17
CA ASP A 47 3.28 3.02 -3.15
C ASP A 47 2.45 3.39 -4.39
N ASP A 48 2.20 4.68 -4.62
CA ASP A 48 1.33 5.14 -5.70
C ASP A 48 2.01 5.16 -7.09
N LYS A 49 3.09 4.38 -7.24
CA LYS A 49 3.84 4.14 -8.48
C LYS A 49 4.10 2.66 -8.76
N PHE A 50 3.27 1.79 -8.19
CA PHE A 50 3.42 0.34 -8.27
C PHE A 50 2.25 -0.28 -9.07
N ALA A 51 2.15 0.07 -10.35
CA ALA A 51 1.13 -0.50 -11.26
C ALA A 51 1.37 -2.01 -11.49
N PRO A 52 0.30 -2.83 -11.58
CA PRO A 52 -1.11 -2.48 -11.51
C PRO A 52 -1.71 -2.53 -10.10
N MET A 53 -0.90 -2.70 -9.03
CA MET A 53 -1.39 -2.91 -7.67
C MET A 53 -1.94 -1.61 -7.06
N GLY A 54 -1.15 -0.52 -7.10
CA GLY A 54 -1.54 0.82 -6.66
C GLY A 54 -0.76 1.88 -7.42
N PHE A 55 -1.44 2.75 -8.18
CA PHE A 55 -0.76 3.75 -8.98
C PHE A 55 -1.68 4.93 -9.32
N ARG A 56 -1.11 5.98 -9.92
CA ARG A 56 -1.85 7.13 -10.42
C ARG A 56 -2.18 6.96 -11.89
N ASP A 57 -3.46 7.07 -12.22
CA ASP A 57 -3.93 7.14 -13.62
C ASP A 57 -3.60 8.50 -14.26
N ASP A 58 -3.89 8.65 -15.55
CA ASP A 58 -3.67 9.89 -16.31
C ASP A 58 -4.43 11.11 -15.74
N LYS A 59 -5.46 10.89 -14.93
CA LYS A 59 -6.25 11.93 -14.24
C LYS A 59 -5.77 12.16 -12.82
N ASN A 60 -4.67 11.51 -12.42
CA ASN A 60 -4.11 11.55 -11.07
C ASN A 60 -4.99 10.91 -10.00
N ASN A 61 -5.95 10.04 -10.39
CA ASN A 61 -6.67 9.22 -9.42
C ASN A 61 -5.79 8.06 -8.97
N LEU A 62 -5.90 7.68 -7.71
CA LEU A 62 -5.27 6.48 -7.20
C LEU A 62 -6.16 5.28 -7.57
N VAL A 63 -5.61 4.34 -8.32
CA VAL A 63 -6.28 3.16 -8.87
C VAL A 63 -5.37 1.94 -8.73
N GLY A 64 -5.93 0.74 -8.91
CA GLY A 64 -5.14 -0.49 -8.92
C GLY A 64 -5.87 -1.66 -8.29
N PHE A 65 -5.35 -2.86 -8.56
CA PHE A 65 -5.90 -4.09 -8.02
C PHE A 65 -6.00 -4.07 -6.49
N ASP A 66 -4.92 -3.68 -5.80
CA ASP A 66 -4.90 -3.61 -4.33
C ASP A 66 -5.78 -2.47 -3.80
N ILE A 67 -5.98 -1.39 -4.58
CA ILE A 67 -6.88 -0.29 -4.21
C ILE A 67 -8.32 -0.78 -4.19
N ASP A 68 -8.74 -1.54 -5.21
CA ASP A 68 -10.10 -2.06 -5.32
C ASP A 68 -10.33 -3.18 -4.30
N MET A 69 -9.38 -4.10 -4.13
CA MET A 69 -9.44 -5.15 -3.10
C MET A 69 -9.54 -4.55 -1.69
N ALA A 70 -8.74 -3.54 -1.38
CA ALA A 70 -8.75 -2.89 -0.08
C ALA A 70 -10.05 -2.10 0.17
N THR A 71 -10.59 -1.47 -0.87
CA THR A 71 -11.86 -0.75 -0.79
C THR A 71 -13.01 -1.73 -0.48
N ALA A 72 -13.12 -2.82 -1.24
CA ALA A 72 -14.12 -3.85 -1.02
C ALA A 72 -13.97 -4.50 0.37
N ALA A 73 -12.75 -4.83 0.80
CA ALA A 73 -12.51 -5.41 2.12
C ALA A 73 -12.93 -4.45 3.25
N ALA A 74 -12.64 -3.14 3.13
CA ALA A 74 -13.07 -2.15 4.11
C ALA A 74 -14.61 -2.07 4.19
N GLU A 75 -15.31 -2.11 3.07
CA GLU A 75 -16.77 -2.14 3.01
C GLU A 75 -17.35 -3.38 3.71
N HIS A 76 -16.80 -4.58 3.46
CA HIS A 76 -17.15 -5.80 4.17
C HIS A 76 -16.89 -5.74 5.67
N MET A 77 -15.94 -4.91 6.11
CA MET A 77 -15.65 -4.65 7.52
C MET A 77 -16.56 -3.57 8.13
N GLY A 78 -17.46 -2.93 7.36
CA GLY A 78 -18.26 -1.77 7.78
C GLY A 78 -17.41 -0.52 8.02
N ALA A 79 -16.31 -0.37 7.27
CA ALA A 79 -15.37 0.73 7.37
C ALA A 79 -15.19 1.42 5.99
N THR A 80 -14.42 2.51 5.97
CA THR A 80 -14.02 3.19 4.73
C THR A 80 -12.51 3.10 4.58
N ALA A 81 -12.03 2.68 3.41
CA ALA A 81 -10.61 2.70 3.08
C ALA A 81 -10.15 4.15 2.83
N LYS A 82 -9.01 4.50 3.41
CA LYS A 82 -8.32 5.78 3.17
C LYS A 82 -6.89 5.50 2.80
N PHE A 83 -6.53 5.78 1.58
CA PHE A 83 -5.21 5.50 1.07
C PHE A 83 -4.24 6.64 1.37
N GLN A 84 -3.06 6.28 1.87
CA GLN A 84 -1.97 7.20 2.14
C GLN A 84 -0.74 6.77 1.35
N PRO A 85 -0.34 7.55 0.31
CA PRO A 85 0.94 7.34 -0.34
C PRO A 85 2.10 7.49 0.64
N ILE A 86 3.02 6.54 0.62
CA ILE A 86 4.19 6.50 1.48
C ILE A 86 5.47 6.23 0.68
N ASP A 87 6.63 6.64 1.21
CA ASP A 87 7.91 6.12 0.73
C ASP A 87 8.02 4.65 1.17
N TRP A 88 8.21 3.75 0.19
CA TRP A 88 8.27 2.30 0.46
C TRP A 88 9.32 1.91 1.50
N LYS A 89 10.39 2.67 1.59
CA LYS A 89 11.44 2.48 2.63
C LYS A 89 10.94 2.66 4.05
N THR A 90 9.85 3.39 4.25
CA THR A 90 9.32 3.73 5.57
C THR A 90 8.11 2.90 5.98
N LYS A 91 7.64 1.98 5.13
CA LYS A 91 6.37 1.24 5.30
C LYS A 91 6.17 0.61 6.69
N GLU A 92 7.17 -0.12 7.19
CA GLU A 92 7.07 -0.76 8.51
C GLU A 92 7.11 0.28 9.66
N THR A 93 7.82 1.40 9.45
CA THR A 93 7.86 2.52 10.42
C THR A 93 6.52 3.25 10.45
N GLU A 94 5.91 3.51 9.28
CA GLU A 94 4.58 4.11 9.20
C GLU A 94 3.54 3.23 9.91
N LEU A 95 3.58 1.90 9.66
CA LEU A 95 2.69 0.94 10.30
C LEU A 95 2.92 0.85 11.81
N SER A 96 4.17 0.71 12.26
CA SER A 96 4.50 0.55 13.68
C SER A 96 4.17 1.80 14.50
N SER A 97 4.32 2.99 13.92
CA SER A 97 3.96 4.27 14.55
C SER A 97 2.44 4.51 14.60
N GLY A 98 1.65 3.77 13.81
CA GLY A 98 0.20 3.93 13.71
C GLY A 98 -0.23 5.10 12.84
N ARG A 99 0.64 5.59 11.94
CA ARG A 99 0.26 6.54 10.89
C ARG A 99 -0.54 5.89 9.77
N ILE A 100 -0.34 4.59 9.57
CA ILE A 100 -1.19 3.72 8.75
C ILE A 100 -1.62 2.51 9.58
N ASP A 101 -2.74 1.92 9.24
CA ASP A 101 -3.29 0.71 9.87
C ASP A 101 -2.87 -0.56 9.13
N LEU A 102 -2.70 -0.46 7.81
CA LEU A 102 -2.34 -1.56 6.90
C LEU A 102 -1.23 -1.13 5.93
N ILE A 103 -0.37 -2.10 5.55
CA ILE A 103 0.45 -2.04 4.34
C ILE A 103 -0.22 -2.94 3.31
N TRP A 104 -0.71 -2.37 2.20
CA TRP A 104 -1.37 -3.15 1.15
C TRP A 104 -0.99 -2.60 -0.23
N ASN A 105 0.05 -3.17 -0.82
CA ASN A 105 0.57 -2.78 -2.13
C ASN A 105 1.62 -3.80 -2.62
N GLY A 106 1.17 -5.01 -3.00
CA GLY A 106 2.09 -6.07 -3.39
C GLY A 106 3.12 -6.37 -2.29
N TYR A 107 2.68 -6.49 -1.03
CA TYR A 107 3.59 -6.62 0.09
C TYR A 107 3.98 -8.09 0.30
N THR A 108 5.14 -8.46 -0.23
CA THR A 108 5.69 -9.83 -0.16
C THR A 108 5.84 -10.31 1.28
N ILE A 109 5.33 -11.50 1.55
CA ILE A 109 5.50 -12.20 2.83
C ILE A 109 6.93 -12.76 2.89
N THR A 110 7.77 -12.22 3.78
CA THR A 110 9.11 -12.74 4.06
C THR A 110 9.28 -13.05 5.53
N LYS A 111 10.21 -13.92 5.88
CA LYS A 111 10.53 -14.22 7.29
C LYS A 111 10.90 -12.97 8.07
N GLU A 112 11.72 -12.11 7.47
CA GLU A 112 12.13 -10.85 8.09
C GLU A 112 10.94 -9.92 8.35
N ARG A 113 10.02 -9.79 7.37
CA ARG A 113 8.81 -8.97 7.51
C ARG A 113 7.83 -9.55 8.53
N GLN A 114 7.70 -10.87 8.61
CA GLN A 114 6.89 -11.56 9.63
C GLN A 114 7.39 -11.32 11.07
N GLU A 115 8.66 -10.99 11.26
CA GLU A 115 9.19 -10.56 12.56
C GLU A 115 8.71 -9.15 12.95
N LYS A 116 8.37 -8.30 11.98
CA LYS A 116 8.00 -6.89 12.17
C LYS A 116 6.49 -6.63 12.14
N VAL A 117 5.75 -7.39 11.33
CA VAL A 117 4.31 -7.21 11.10
C VAL A 117 3.55 -8.53 11.22
N LEU A 118 2.22 -8.45 11.37
CA LEU A 118 1.31 -9.57 11.16
C LEU A 118 0.89 -9.56 9.69
N PHE A 119 0.66 -10.74 9.11
CA PHE A 119 0.18 -10.88 7.74
C PHE A 119 -1.18 -11.59 7.70
N THR A 120 -1.99 -11.23 6.71
CA THR A 120 -3.10 -12.07 6.25
C THR A 120 -2.55 -13.37 5.66
N LYS A 121 -3.42 -14.33 5.33
CA LYS A 121 -3.08 -15.37 4.36
C LYS A 121 -2.64 -14.72 3.05
N PRO A 122 -1.80 -15.38 2.24
CA PRO A 122 -1.45 -14.87 0.92
C PRO A 122 -2.71 -14.71 0.06
N TYR A 123 -2.72 -13.63 -0.78
CA TYR A 123 -3.84 -13.35 -1.67
C TYR A 123 -3.45 -13.37 -3.15
N LEU A 124 -2.16 -13.31 -3.47
CA LEU A 124 -1.64 -13.33 -4.84
C LEU A 124 -0.23 -13.92 -4.87
N ASP A 125 0.07 -14.73 -5.90
CA ASP A 125 1.44 -15.15 -6.22
C ASP A 125 2.21 -14.04 -6.93
N ASN A 126 3.53 -14.02 -6.74
CA ASN A 126 4.47 -13.14 -7.44
C ASN A 126 5.81 -13.84 -7.68
N ASN A 127 6.60 -13.29 -8.58
CA ASN A 127 7.99 -13.66 -8.78
C ASN A 127 8.85 -12.40 -8.82
N GLN A 128 10.10 -12.49 -8.34
CA GLN A 128 11.13 -11.49 -8.64
C GLN A 128 11.82 -11.87 -9.93
N VAL A 129 11.72 -11.01 -10.94
CA VAL A 129 12.24 -11.28 -12.28
C VAL A 129 13.29 -10.25 -12.70
N VAL A 130 14.14 -10.63 -13.65
CA VAL A 130 15.10 -9.72 -14.27
C VAL A 130 14.52 -9.18 -15.57
N VAL A 131 14.58 -7.88 -15.74
CA VAL A 131 14.04 -7.15 -16.88
C VAL A 131 15.13 -6.38 -17.57
N THR A 132 15.14 -6.43 -18.90
CA THR A 132 16.06 -5.69 -19.78
C THR A 132 15.28 -5.01 -20.90
N LEU A 133 15.97 -4.22 -21.73
CA LEU A 133 15.39 -3.74 -22.99
C LEU A 133 15.37 -4.88 -24.03
N VAL A 134 14.44 -4.84 -24.96
CA VAL A 134 14.31 -5.87 -26.02
C VAL A 134 15.57 -5.98 -26.90
N ASP A 135 16.31 -4.88 -27.09
CA ASP A 135 17.54 -4.80 -27.87
C ASP A 135 18.82 -4.95 -27.02
N SER A 136 18.69 -5.20 -25.71
CA SER A 136 19.84 -5.44 -24.81
C SER A 136 20.63 -6.67 -25.19
N ASP A 137 21.95 -6.64 -24.94
CA ASP A 137 22.83 -7.81 -25.04
C ASP A 137 22.67 -8.80 -23.88
N VAL A 138 22.00 -8.39 -22.79
CA VAL A 138 21.69 -9.25 -21.65
C VAL A 138 20.48 -10.10 -21.99
N LYS A 139 20.66 -11.41 -22.16
CA LYS A 139 19.63 -12.37 -22.59
C LYS A 139 19.34 -13.46 -21.57
N ALA A 140 20.24 -13.64 -20.58
CA ALA A 140 20.10 -14.59 -19.50
C ALA A 140 20.58 -13.96 -18.17
N ILE A 141 20.20 -14.55 -17.04
CA ILE A 141 20.61 -14.04 -15.71
C ILE A 141 22.14 -14.04 -15.56
N GLU A 142 22.81 -15.00 -16.17
CA GLU A 142 24.28 -15.11 -16.15
C GLU A 142 24.98 -13.95 -16.86
N ASP A 143 24.32 -13.29 -17.81
CA ASP A 143 24.85 -12.12 -18.53
C ASP A 143 24.91 -10.86 -17.66
N LEU A 144 24.38 -10.90 -16.44
CA LEU A 144 24.49 -9.81 -15.45
C LEU A 144 25.93 -9.67 -14.89
N ASP A 145 26.86 -10.58 -15.24
CA ASP A 145 28.28 -10.46 -14.88
C ASP A 145 28.85 -9.13 -15.40
N GLY A 146 29.37 -8.33 -14.48
CA GLY A 146 29.95 -7.00 -14.77
C GLY A 146 28.91 -5.90 -15.07
N LYS A 147 27.62 -6.15 -14.96
CA LYS A 147 26.52 -5.23 -15.30
C LYS A 147 26.10 -4.36 -14.12
N THR A 148 25.35 -3.30 -14.43
CA THR A 148 24.70 -2.43 -13.45
C THR A 148 23.21 -2.75 -13.38
N VAL A 149 22.73 -3.12 -12.19
CA VAL A 149 21.35 -3.57 -11.94
C VAL A 149 20.62 -2.59 -11.03
N GLY A 150 19.37 -2.25 -11.36
CA GLY A 150 18.50 -1.43 -10.54
C GLY A 150 17.53 -2.28 -9.71
N VAL A 151 17.24 -1.84 -8.49
CA VAL A 151 16.20 -2.40 -7.60
C VAL A 151 15.46 -1.28 -6.88
N GLN A 152 14.22 -1.51 -6.48
CA GLN A 152 13.57 -0.59 -5.54
C GLN A 152 14.13 -0.81 -4.13
N ALA A 153 14.45 0.27 -3.44
CA ALA A 153 15.02 0.24 -2.09
C ALA A 153 14.07 -0.41 -1.07
N LEU A 154 14.60 -1.36 -0.29
CA LEU A 154 13.86 -2.14 0.71
C LEU A 154 12.62 -2.89 0.15
N SER A 155 12.62 -3.19 -1.16
CA SER A 155 11.73 -4.18 -1.75
C SER A 155 12.26 -5.60 -1.50
N SER A 156 11.54 -6.62 -1.95
CA SER A 156 12.03 -8.01 -1.92
C SER A 156 13.03 -8.32 -3.06
N ALA A 157 13.14 -7.45 -4.06
CA ALA A 157 14.08 -7.60 -5.17
C ALA A 157 15.55 -7.64 -4.71
N GLY A 158 15.93 -6.77 -3.75
CA GLY A 158 17.28 -6.76 -3.19
C GLY A 158 17.68 -8.11 -2.58
N PRO A 159 16.97 -8.62 -1.56
CA PRO A 159 17.22 -9.93 -0.97
C PRO A 159 17.13 -11.10 -1.97
N ALA A 160 16.22 -11.05 -2.95
CA ALA A 160 16.13 -12.06 -4.00
C ALA A 160 17.44 -12.09 -4.84
N LEU A 161 17.92 -10.92 -5.23
CA LEU A 161 19.18 -10.80 -5.97
C LEU A 161 20.39 -11.22 -5.12
N GLU A 162 20.45 -10.79 -3.86
CA GLU A 162 21.53 -11.17 -2.91
C GLU A 162 21.61 -12.67 -2.69
N SER A 163 20.50 -13.38 -2.75
CA SER A 163 20.42 -14.82 -2.57
C SER A 163 20.87 -15.61 -3.82
N HIS A 164 20.96 -14.96 -4.98
CA HIS A 164 21.33 -15.61 -6.23
C HIS A 164 22.85 -15.53 -6.46
N PRO A 165 23.51 -16.62 -6.95
CA PRO A 165 24.98 -16.63 -7.19
C PRO A 165 25.51 -15.53 -8.11
N ILE A 166 24.66 -14.96 -8.98
CA ILE A 166 25.03 -13.86 -9.87
C ILE A 166 25.36 -12.57 -9.12
N HIS A 167 24.83 -12.38 -7.91
CA HIS A 167 25.04 -11.19 -7.10
C HIS A 167 26.51 -10.82 -6.97
N GLU A 168 27.37 -11.80 -6.66
CA GLU A 168 28.82 -11.62 -6.50
C GLU A 168 29.54 -11.12 -7.76
N LYS A 169 28.90 -11.23 -8.93
CA LYS A 169 29.47 -10.86 -10.23
C LYS A 169 28.92 -9.54 -10.76
N ILE A 170 27.85 -9.02 -10.18
CA ILE A 170 27.27 -7.74 -10.58
C ILE A 170 28.24 -6.62 -10.23
N LYS A 171 28.49 -5.73 -11.20
CA LYS A 171 29.40 -4.60 -11.02
C LYS A 171 28.86 -3.55 -10.05
N ASN A 172 27.56 -3.26 -10.13
CA ASN A 172 26.91 -2.26 -9.28
C ASN A 172 25.42 -2.52 -9.17
N ILE A 173 24.89 -2.38 -7.97
CA ILE A 173 23.46 -2.41 -7.69
C ILE A 173 23.05 -1.01 -7.27
N THR A 174 22.06 -0.44 -7.96
CA THR A 174 21.55 0.92 -7.70
C THR A 174 20.14 0.82 -7.13
N GLU A 175 19.95 1.41 -5.95
CA GLU A 175 18.63 1.48 -5.31
C GLU A 175 17.88 2.73 -5.75
N PHE A 176 16.59 2.55 -6.05
CA PHE A 176 15.65 3.59 -6.44
C PHE A 176 14.51 3.74 -5.43
N ALA A 177 13.90 4.91 -5.38
CA ALA A 177 12.75 5.14 -4.53
C ALA A 177 11.53 4.32 -4.99
N ASP A 178 11.37 4.15 -6.30
CA ASP A 178 10.29 3.41 -6.94
C ASP A 178 10.75 2.72 -8.24
N ASN A 179 9.94 1.77 -8.73
CA ASN A 179 10.24 1.00 -9.95
C ASN A 179 10.16 1.86 -11.22
N VAL A 180 9.35 2.93 -11.25
CA VAL A 180 9.24 3.84 -12.41
C VAL A 180 10.57 4.52 -12.68
N LEU A 181 11.26 4.96 -11.62
CA LEU A 181 12.60 5.55 -11.72
C LEU A 181 13.63 4.54 -12.21
N ALA A 182 13.62 3.30 -11.70
CA ALA A 182 14.51 2.24 -12.15
C ALA A 182 14.29 1.91 -13.63
N LEU A 183 13.04 1.73 -14.07
CA LEU A 183 12.69 1.48 -15.47
C LEU A 183 13.05 2.66 -16.39
N THR A 184 12.93 3.90 -15.89
CA THR A 184 13.38 5.10 -16.62
C THR A 184 14.90 5.10 -16.82
N ASP A 185 15.65 4.72 -15.81
CA ASP A 185 17.12 4.61 -15.90
C ASP A 185 17.53 3.47 -16.83
N LEU A 186 16.79 2.35 -16.85
CA LEU A 186 16.98 1.27 -17.81
C LEU A 186 16.75 1.78 -19.25
N LYS A 187 15.63 2.46 -19.53
CA LYS A 187 15.34 3.03 -20.86
C LYS A 187 16.40 4.01 -21.36
N THR A 188 17.08 4.70 -20.46
CA THR A 188 18.12 5.68 -20.83
C THR A 188 19.53 5.09 -20.85
N GLY A 189 19.69 3.76 -20.65
CA GLY A 189 20.96 3.05 -20.69
C GLY A 189 21.90 3.33 -19.51
N ARG A 190 21.36 3.87 -18.40
CA ARG A 190 22.12 4.00 -17.14
C ARG A 190 22.16 2.69 -16.35
N LEU A 191 21.23 1.80 -16.61
CA LEU A 191 21.18 0.44 -16.10
C LEU A 191 21.22 -0.55 -17.27
N ASP A 192 21.76 -1.73 -17.03
CA ASP A 192 21.72 -2.87 -17.94
C ASP A 192 20.47 -3.74 -17.70
N ALA A 193 20.01 -3.80 -16.45
CA ALA A 193 18.82 -4.56 -16.05
C ALA A 193 18.16 -3.95 -14.81
N VAL A 194 16.92 -4.35 -14.54
CA VAL A 194 16.17 -4.06 -13.30
C VAL A 194 15.62 -5.37 -12.75
N VAL A 195 15.69 -5.56 -11.44
CA VAL A 195 14.98 -6.65 -10.75
C VAL A 195 13.76 -6.06 -10.07
N LEU A 196 12.59 -6.62 -10.37
CA LEU A 196 11.31 -6.18 -9.84
C LEU A 196 10.27 -7.28 -9.91
N ASP A 197 9.10 -6.99 -9.38
CA ASP A 197 7.94 -7.88 -9.33
C ASP A 197 7.39 -8.17 -10.72
N GLU A 198 7.13 -9.45 -11.00
CA GLU A 198 6.63 -9.90 -12.29
C GLU A 198 5.30 -9.25 -12.67
N VAL A 199 4.39 -9.09 -11.72
CA VAL A 199 3.09 -8.42 -11.96
C VAL A 199 3.27 -6.98 -12.45
N VAL A 200 4.33 -6.29 -11.99
CA VAL A 200 4.63 -4.91 -12.39
C VAL A 200 5.14 -4.86 -13.83
N ILE A 201 6.12 -5.68 -14.17
CA ILE A 201 6.66 -5.64 -15.53
C ILE A 201 5.65 -6.17 -16.56
N ASP A 202 4.82 -7.14 -16.21
CA ASP A 202 3.76 -7.62 -17.10
C ASP A 202 2.82 -6.48 -17.48
N TYR A 203 2.45 -5.62 -16.53
CA TYR A 203 1.68 -4.42 -16.81
C TYR A 203 2.43 -3.44 -17.75
N TYR A 204 3.70 -3.14 -17.50
CA TYR A 204 4.48 -2.24 -18.37
C TYR A 204 4.71 -2.82 -19.76
N MET A 205 4.84 -4.13 -19.91
CA MET A 205 4.96 -4.76 -21.22
C MET A 205 3.69 -4.66 -22.05
N THR A 206 2.52 -4.47 -21.43
CA THR A 206 1.27 -4.17 -22.16
C THR A 206 1.10 -2.72 -22.52
N THR A 207 1.59 -1.80 -21.68
CA THR A 207 1.42 -0.33 -21.86
C THR A 207 2.57 0.31 -22.63
N GLU A 208 3.76 -0.29 -22.59
CA GLU A 208 4.97 0.11 -23.32
C GLU A 208 5.45 -1.04 -24.22
N GLU A 209 4.61 -1.43 -25.20
CA GLU A 209 4.89 -2.57 -26.09
C GLU A 209 6.25 -2.45 -26.77
N GLY A 210 7.02 -3.56 -26.81
CA GLY A 210 8.29 -3.63 -27.51
C GLY A 210 9.46 -2.89 -26.86
N VAL A 211 9.30 -2.41 -25.61
CA VAL A 211 10.37 -1.71 -24.87
C VAL A 211 11.13 -2.67 -23.97
N PHE A 212 10.41 -3.44 -23.17
CA PHE A 212 10.99 -4.32 -22.16
C PHE A 212 10.88 -5.81 -22.52
N THR A 213 11.76 -6.61 -21.96
CA THR A 213 11.66 -8.08 -21.99
C THR A 213 12.04 -8.64 -20.63
N LYS A 214 11.32 -9.67 -20.18
CA LYS A 214 11.72 -10.49 -19.04
C LYS A 214 12.73 -11.52 -19.50
N LEU A 215 13.74 -11.78 -18.68
CA LEU A 215 14.62 -12.93 -18.87
C LEU A 215 13.91 -14.19 -18.39
N ASP A 216 14.31 -15.33 -18.95
CA ASP A 216 13.79 -16.62 -18.52
C ASP A 216 14.17 -16.93 -17.06
N GLY A 217 13.24 -17.48 -16.30
CA GLY A 217 13.42 -17.81 -14.87
C GLY A 217 13.09 -16.66 -13.95
N SER A 218 13.16 -16.95 -12.65
CA SER A 218 12.93 -15.98 -11.58
C SER A 218 14.00 -16.10 -10.50
N LEU A 219 14.31 -15.00 -9.83
CA LEU A 219 15.26 -14.99 -8.71
C LEU A 219 14.61 -15.49 -7.42
N ALA A 220 13.30 -15.27 -7.26
CA ALA A 220 12.51 -15.76 -6.13
C ALA A 220 11.05 -15.97 -6.54
N VAL A 221 10.41 -16.98 -5.94
CA VAL A 221 8.96 -17.18 -5.95
C VAL A 221 8.43 -16.59 -4.65
N GLU A 222 7.40 -15.78 -4.73
CA GLU A 222 6.87 -14.97 -3.63
C GLU A 222 5.36 -15.04 -3.57
N GLU A 223 4.82 -14.66 -2.39
CA GLU A 223 3.39 -14.47 -2.18
C GLU A 223 3.16 -13.10 -1.54
N TYR A 224 2.10 -12.41 -1.94
CA TYR A 224 1.68 -11.15 -1.33
C TYR A 224 0.66 -11.38 -0.22
N GLY A 225 0.82 -10.62 0.87
CA GLY A 225 -0.14 -10.54 1.96
C GLY A 225 -0.32 -9.11 2.42
N VAL A 226 -1.38 -8.84 3.18
CA VAL A 226 -1.60 -7.53 3.78
C VAL A 226 -0.90 -7.45 5.12
N GLY A 227 -0.06 -6.44 5.31
CA GLY A 227 0.65 -6.18 6.56
C GLY A 227 -0.22 -5.45 7.57
N VAL A 228 -0.30 -5.98 8.79
CA VAL A 228 -1.03 -5.42 9.94
C VAL A 228 -0.06 -5.19 11.08
N LYS A 229 -0.23 -4.09 11.84
CA LYS A 229 0.61 -3.78 13.00
C LYS A 229 0.59 -4.93 14.02
N LYS A 230 1.77 -5.34 14.50
CA LYS A 230 1.87 -6.32 15.60
C LYS A 230 1.11 -5.85 16.84
N GLY A 231 0.39 -6.77 17.47
CA GLY A 231 -0.49 -6.49 18.59
C GLY A 231 -1.91 -6.06 18.18
N ASN A 232 -2.22 -6.00 16.87
CA ASN A 232 -3.55 -5.70 16.38
C ASN A 232 -4.22 -6.93 15.70
N GLU A 233 -4.21 -8.06 16.41
CA GLU A 233 -4.80 -9.32 15.95
C GLU A 233 -6.30 -9.16 15.62
N LYS A 234 -7.00 -8.29 16.35
CA LYS A 234 -8.42 -8.01 16.07
C LYS A 234 -8.66 -7.40 14.69
N LEU A 235 -7.76 -6.53 14.23
CA LEU A 235 -7.86 -5.98 12.87
C LEU A 235 -7.52 -7.06 11.85
N LEU A 236 -6.48 -7.84 12.10
CA LEU A 236 -6.11 -8.97 11.24
C LEU A 236 -7.26 -9.97 11.07
N GLU A 237 -7.90 -10.40 12.16
CA GLU A 237 -9.03 -11.33 12.11
C GLU A 237 -10.21 -10.77 11.31
N LYS A 238 -10.55 -9.48 11.51
CA LYS A 238 -11.61 -8.82 10.75
C LYS A 238 -11.28 -8.72 9.26
N LEU A 239 -10.04 -8.34 8.94
CA LEU A 239 -9.58 -8.22 7.56
C LEU A 239 -9.57 -9.59 6.89
N GLN A 240 -9.01 -10.61 7.55
CA GLN A 240 -8.99 -11.96 7.00
C GLN A 240 -10.40 -12.48 6.73
N LYS A 241 -11.34 -12.25 7.66
CA LYS A 241 -12.74 -12.62 7.44
C LYS A 241 -13.36 -11.88 6.25
N ALA A 242 -13.04 -10.60 6.05
CA ALA A 242 -13.51 -9.85 4.89
C ALA A 242 -12.97 -10.45 3.59
N LEU A 243 -11.66 -10.75 3.53
CA LEU A 243 -11.04 -11.40 2.37
C LEU A 243 -11.62 -12.79 2.11
N ASP A 244 -11.81 -13.61 3.15
CA ASP A 244 -12.43 -14.93 3.01
C ASP A 244 -13.88 -14.78 2.46
N THR A 245 -14.67 -13.78 2.91
CA THR A 245 -16.02 -13.51 2.40
C THR A 245 -15.99 -13.06 0.94
N MET A 246 -15.08 -12.16 0.56
CA MET A 246 -14.90 -11.70 -0.84
C MET A 246 -14.49 -12.85 -1.78
N ASN A 247 -13.76 -13.83 -1.26
CA ASN A 247 -13.43 -15.05 -2.01
C ASN A 247 -14.65 -15.96 -2.20
N GLU A 248 -15.53 -16.05 -1.19
CA GLU A 248 -16.73 -16.87 -1.21
C GLU A 248 -17.84 -16.28 -2.09
N ASP A 249 -18.03 -14.96 -2.09
CA ASP A 249 -19.07 -14.26 -2.84
C ASP A 249 -18.66 -13.88 -4.28
N GLY A 250 -17.37 -14.08 -4.64
CA GLY A 250 -16.83 -13.85 -5.98
C GLY A 250 -16.26 -12.44 -6.20
N THR A 251 -16.37 -11.52 -5.23
CA THR A 251 -15.84 -10.14 -5.34
C THR A 251 -14.34 -10.12 -5.69
N SER A 252 -13.53 -10.96 -5.03
CA SER A 252 -12.10 -11.05 -5.32
C SER A 252 -11.82 -11.49 -6.75
N ALA A 253 -12.59 -12.47 -7.27
CA ALA A 253 -12.43 -12.99 -8.63
C ALA A 253 -12.83 -11.96 -9.69
N GLU A 254 -13.87 -11.17 -9.44
CA GLU A 254 -14.30 -10.09 -10.33
C GLU A 254 -13.23 -9.00 -10.43
N ILE A 255 -12.70 -8.52 -9.29
CA ILE A 255 -11.61 -7.53 -9.25
C ILE A 255 -10.36 -8.08 -9.94
N SER A 256 -9.99 -9.35 -9.68
CA SER A 256 -8.83 -9.96 -10.33
C SER A 256 -8.99 -10.05 -11.85
N THR A 257 -10.17 -10.44 -12.31
CA THR A 257 -10.46 -10.54 -13.74
C THR A 257 -10.42 -9.17 -14.42
N GLU A 258 -10.88 -8.11 -13.75
CA GLU A 258 -10.82 -6.75 -14.28
C GLU A 258 -9.37 -6.29 -14.50
N TRP A 259 -8.47 -6.57 -13.56
CA TRP A 259 -7.08 -6.11 -13.62
C TRP A 259 -6.14 -6.99 -14.42
N PHE A 260 -6.35 -8.32 -14.38
CA PHE A 260 -5.43 -9.30 -14.96
C PHE A 260 -6.02 -10.09 -16.14
N GLY A 261 -7.31 -9.91 -16.43
CA GLY A 261 -8.02 -10.70 -17.45
C GLY A 261 -8.38 -12.12 -17.00
N GLU A 262 -7.97 -12.52 -15.80
CA GLU A 262 -8.24 -13.84 -15.20
C GLU A 262 -8.24 -13.75 -13.67
N ASP A 263 -8.80 -14.78 -13.00
CA ASP A 263 -8.76 -14.88 -11.55
C ASP A 263 -7.41 -15.46 -11.08
N LYS A 264 -6.58 -14.59 -10.49
CA LYS A 264 -5.26 -14.91 -9.91
C LYS A 264 -5.27 -14.97 -8.38
N VAL A 265 -6.43 -14.74 -7.74
CA VAL A 265 -6.49 -14.67 -6.28
C VAL A 265 -6.30 -16.03 -5.65
N LEU A 266 -5.40 -16.12 -4.68
CA LEU A 266 -5.21 -17.29 -3.83
C LEU A 266 -6.34 -17.43 -2.80
N ARG A 267 -6.71 -18.68 -2.46
CA ARG A 267 -7.81 -19.01 -1.53
C ARG A 267 -7.37 -19.95 -0.41
#